data_8cce8a1551aa050df3f14e66fff7184d
#
_entry.id   8cce8a1551aa050df3f14e66fff7184d
#
_cell.length_a   1.000
_cell.length_b   1.000
_cell.length_c   1.000
_cell.angle_alpha   90.00
_cell.angle_beta   90.00
_cell.angle_gamma   90.00
#
_symmetry.space_group_name_H-M   'P 1'
#
loop_
_entity.id
_entity.type
_entity.pdbx_description
1 polymer ?
#
loop_
_entity_poly.entity_id
_entity_poly.type
_entity_poly.pdbx_seq_one_letter_code
_entity_poly.pdbx_strand_id
1 'polypeptide(L)'
;MLQHLSSCTPAYARRLPPRVRPLVRYRREDFGWLAAFPEGTVAMYDEGAEPLLRAGEPPERCAGHLVERLSVDTDFHFRAPAMVWLEITRSCNLRCPHCFVEGGRARSSELPTALIMRLLGEWAEMGVFSLIVTGGEPTLHPDFCDIVQRAYDLGFVIGIATNGTTLTERVLSRIPQDDVIISMSIDGLHGQGKYRNEGEFAYVTRRLTELRDRGFNTSIMTTTTHENVDDLPVIIGWARENDISLRSVPFIPMGRGALHHDLASSMHDVERTARFWIDEEEWGREKDRTLGLCAGKVLDFLYTMVFATRRCMSGRGVCYVNSAGDVFPCSTCAGNKVLCGGNVQLTPFAGIWGSEDWLIRRITWDNYRDTCEGCPINDDKYFCTGRCPSQSSILNGTFDGCGTSDFQLRSILRREELFRERIMAEPRVELRRGERIEPS
;
A
#
# COMPACT_ATOMS: atom_id res chain seq x y z
N MET A 1 14.75 18.00 1.41
CA MET A 1 13.76 17.08 0.82
C MET A 1 12.59 16.79 1.78
N LEU A 2 12.76 16.80 3.09
CA LEU A 2 11.69 16.56 4.09
C LEU A 2 10.80 17.79 4.38
N GLN A 3 11.17 18.99 3.97
CA GLN A 3 10.40 20.23 4.26
C GLN A 3 9.18 20.46 3.35
N HIS A 4 8.99 19.71 2.26
CA HIS A 4 7.89 19.89 1.33
C HIS A 4 6.72 18.89 1.49
N LEU A 5 6.77 18.00 2.49
CA LEU A 5 5.68 17.03 2.75
C LEU A 5 4.50 17.61 3.56
N SER A 6 4.52 18.91 3.85
CA SER A 6 3.57 19.54 4.81
C SER A 6 2.30 20.15 4.21
N SER A 7 2.08 20.11 2.88
CA SER A 7 0.95 20.87 2.28
C SER A 7 -0.02 20.08 1.39
N CYS A 8 0.03 18.77 1.36
CA CYS A 8 -0.96 17.99 0.61
C CYS A 8 -2.31 17.93 1.33
N THR A 9 -3.11 19.00 1.21
CA THR A 9 -4.57 18.91 1.40
C THR A 9 -5.19 18.69 0.01
N PRO A 10 -5.60 17.47 -0.35
CA PRO A 10 -6.29 17.25 -1.62
C PRO A 10 -7.61 18.04 -1.64
N ALA A 11 -7.99 18.55 -2.80
CA ALA A 11 -9.31 19.14 -3.07
C ALA A 11 -10.49 18.20 -2.72
N TYR A 12 -10.20 17.01 -2.34
CA TYR A 12 -11.02 15.87 -1.97
C TYR A 12 -11.72 15.98 -0.59
N ALA A 13 -11.30 16.89 0.28
CA ALA A 13 -11.86 17.07 1.62
C ALA A 13 -13.23 17.79 1.62
N ARG A 14 -13.83 18.03 0.46
CA ARG A 14 -15.13 18.73 0.37
C ARG A 14 -16.27 17.75 0.19
N ARG A 15 -16.94 17.43 1.27
CA ARG A 15 -18.32 16.93 1.47
C ARG A 15 -18.40 15.62 2.23
N LEU A 16 -18.22 15.69 3.55
CA LEU A 16 -18.74 14.65 4.44
C LEU A 16 -19.68 15.30 5.44
N PRO A 17 -20.92 14.80 5.61
CA PRO A 17 -21.74 15.20 6.75
C PRO A 17 -21.03 14.76 8.05
N PRO A 18 -21.14 15.55 9.13
CA PRO A 18 -20.43 15.25 10.36
C PRO A 18 -21.01 13.96 10.99
N ARG A 19 -20.29 12.86 10.93
CA ARG A 19 -20.48 11.77 11.87
C ARG A 19 -19.81 12.14 13.19
N VAL A 20 -20.46 11.78 14.30
CA VAL A 20 -19.86 11.85 15.65
C VAL A 20 -18.84 10.69 15.75
N ARG A 21 -17.74 10.80 15.02
CA ARG A 21 -16.55 9.97 15.26
C ARG A 21 -15.68 10.72 16.26
N PRO A 22 -14.95 10.02 17.13
CA PRO A 22 -13.88 10.69 17.86
C PRO A 22 -13.00 11.40 16.81
N LEU A 23 -12.79 12.69 17.00
CA LEU A 23 -12.06 13.56 16.08
C LEU A 23 -10.67 12.99 15.73
N VAL A 24 -10.08 12.23 16.64
CA VAL A 24 -8.76 11.60 16.49
C VAL A 24 -8.78 10.22 17.14
N ARG A 25 -8.33 9.20 16.43
CA ARG A 25 -8.03 7.89 17.00
C ARG A 25 -6.54 7.84 17.29
N TYR A 26 -6.14 7.51 18.49
CA TYR A 26 -4.73 7.44 18.86
C TYR A 26 -4.45 6.23 19.75
N ARG A 27 -3.20 5.80 19.73
CA ARG A 27 -2.70 4.73 20.60
C ARG A 27 -1.28 5.00 21.02
N ARG A 28 -0.90 4.45 22.17
CA ARG A 28 0.46 4.54 22.67
C ARG A 28 1.37 3.57 21.93
N GLU A 29 2.55 4.06 21.58
CA GLU A 29 3.69 3.33 21.04
C GLU A 29 4.91 3.56 21.93
N ASP A 30 6.02 2.86 21.67
CA ASP A 30 7.24 3.01 22.48
C ASP A 30 7.94 4.38 22.31
N PHE A 31 7.70 5.04 21.19
CA PHE A 31 8.21 6.39 20.91
C PHE A 31 7.27 7.52 21.38
N GLY A 32 6.08 7.21 21.87
CA GLY A 32 5.03 8.18 22.21
C GLY A 32 3.65 7.77 21.68
N TRP A 33 3.09 8.52 20.75
CA TRP A 33 1.73 8.32 20.25
C TRP A 33 1.67 8.22 18.73
N LEU A 34 0.86 7.30 18.26
CA LEU A 34 0.44 7.19 16.86
C LEU A 34 -1.03 7.60 16.78
N ALA A 35 -1.35 8.60 15.97
CA ALA A 35 -2.69 9.13 15.84
C ALA A 35 -3.16 9.08 14.38
N ALA A 36 -4.43 8.75 14.19
CA ALA A 36 -5.12 8.80 12.90
C ALA A 36 -6.29 9.77 12.98
N PHE A 37 -6.38 10.66 12.01
CA PHE A 37 -7.35 11.74 11.93
C PHE A 37 -8.52 11.35 11.02
N PRO A 38 -9.69 12.02 11.16
CA PRO A 38 -10.88 11.72 10.37
C PRO A 38 -10.65 11.80 8.86
N GLU A 39 -9.75 12.71 8.43
CA GLU A 39 -9.35 12.82 7.02
C GLU A 39 -8.40 11.69 6.58
N GLY A 40 -8.14 10.70 7.44
CA GLY A 40 -7.29 9.53 7.17
C GLY A 40 -5.79 9.78 7.31
N THR A 41 -5.35 10.98 7.68
CA THR A 41 -3.94 11.27 7.94
C THR A 41 -3.48 10.53 9.20
N VAL A 42 -2.24 10.01 9.17
CA VAL A 42 -1.60 9.42 10.35
C VAL A 42 -0.38 10.25 10.72
N ALA A 43 -0.19 10.50 12.00
CA ALA A 43 0.95 11.25 12.52
C ALA A 43 1.51 10.60 13.79
N MET A 44 2.79 10.87 14.03
CA MET A 44 3.53 10.44 15.21
C MET A 44 3.76 11.65 16.13
N TYR A 45 3.62 11.42 17.42
CA TYR A 45 3.80 12.43 18.45
C TYR A 45 4.64 11.87 19.60
N ASP A 46 5.38 12.72 20.28
CA ASP A 46 6.07 12.37 21.50
C ASP A 46 5.11 12.13 22.69
N GLU A 47 5.64 11.73 23.82
CA GLU A 47 4.85 11.39 25.00
C GLU A 47 4.04 12.59 25.55
N GLY A 48 4.51 13.81 25.37
CA GLY A 48 3.85 15.03 25.84
C GLY A 48 2.57 15.40 25.11
N ALA A 49 2.28 14.78 23.97
CA ALA A 49 1.12 15.12 23.15
C ALA A 49 -0.22 14.57 23.69
N GLU A 50 -0.21 13.63 24.65
CA GLU A 50 -1.43 12.97 25.12
C GLU A 50 -2.56 13.92 25.56
N PRO A 51 -2.32 14.98 26.35
CA PRO A 51 -3.41 15.88 26.75
C PRO A 51 -4.10 16.55 25.57
N LEU A 52 -3.32 16.94 24.55
CA LEU A 52 -3.84 17.61 23.35
C LEU A 52 -4.59 16.61 22.45
N LEU A 53 -4.09 15.40 22.30
CA LEU A 53 -4.78 14.33 21.58
C LEU A 53 -6.11 13.98 22.24
N ARG A 54 -6.16 13.94 23.59
CA ARG A 54 -7.39 13.72 24.36
C ARG A 54 -8.38 14.87 24.20
N ALA A 55 -7.90 16.12 24.10
CA ALA A 55 -8.73 17.29 23.87
C ALA A 55 -9.23 17.40 22.43
N GLY A 56 -8.71 16.57 21.50
CA GLY A 56 -8.99 16.70 20.07
C GLY A 56 -8.26 17.89 19.40
N GLU A 57 -7.25 18.42 20.06
CA GLU A 57 -6.42 19.56 19.64
C GLU A 57 -4.99 19.10 19.40
N PRO A 58 -4.72 18.24 18.39
CA PRO A 58 -3.39 17.71 18.17
C PRO A 58 -2.39 18.84 17.91
N PRO A 59 -1.16 18.74 18.48
CA PRO A 59 -0.12 19.73 18.22
C PRO A 59 0.21 19.78 16.74
N GLU A 60 0.72 20.92 16.27
CA GLU A 60 1.27 21.02 14.92
C GLU A 60 2.27 19.88 14.68
N ARG A 61 2.24 19.31 13.50
CA ARG A 61 2.92 18.07 13.17
C ARG A 61 4.44 18.17 13.34
N CYS A 62 4.95 17.57 14.41
CA CYS A 62 6.39 17.44 14.66
C CYS A 62 6.95 16.11 14.14
N ALA A 63 6.50 15.65 12.96
CA ALA A 63 6.91 14.34 12.45
C ALA A 63 8.40 14.22 12.13
N GLY A 64 9.07 15.33 11.76
CA GLY A 64 10.44 15.29 11.26
C GLY A 64 11.46 14.70 12.23
N HIS A 65 11.56 15.21 13.45
CA HIS A 65 12.58 14.75 14.41
C HIS A 65 12.26 13.39 15.05
N LEU A 66 10.97 13.02 15.15
CA LEU A 66 10.61 11.66 15.60
C LEU A 66 10.96 10.63 14.53
N VAL A 67 10.73 10.96 13.26
CA VAL A 67 11.13 10.14 12.12
C VAL A 67 12.66 10.01 12.09
N GLU A 68 13.40 11.08 12.31
CA GLU A 68 14.86 11.07 12.42
C GLU A 68 15.34 10.19 13.59
N ARG A 69 14.69 10.24 14.76
CA ARG A 69 15.02 9.36 15.89
C ARG A 69 14.78 7.89 15.60
N LEU A 70 13.80 7.55 14.76
CA LEU A 70 13.49 6.19 14.35
C LEU A 70 14.34 5.72 13.15
N SER A 71 14.95 6.65 12.40
CA SER A 71 15.71 6.36 11.20
C SER A 71 17.06 5.72 11.45
N VAL A 72 17.63 5.92 12.63
CA VAL A 72 18.98 5.47 12.97
C VAL A 72 18.92 4.24 13.85
N ASP A 73 19.18 3.07 13.26
CA ASP A 73 19.48 1.79 13.93
C ASP A 73 18.42 1.18 14.87
N THR A 74 17.20 1.69 14.89
CA THR A 74 16.18 1.13 15.78
C THR A 74 15.32 0.07 15.09
N ASP A 75 15.37 -1.15 15.63
CA ASP A 75 14.46 -2.23 15.30
C ASP A 75 13.12 -2.01 16.00
N PHE A 76 12.32 -1.06 15.51
CA PHE A 76 11.02 -0.79 16.10
C PHE A 76 9.91 -1.59 15.42
N HIS A 77 8.91 -1.94 16.20
CA HIS A 77 7.65 -2.53 15.76
C HIS A 77 6.50 -1.77 16.42
N PHE A 78 5.46 -1.48 15.67
CA PHE A 78 4.26 -0.94 16.27
C PHE A 78 3.61 -1.97 17.20
N ARG A 79 3.03 -1.50 18.30
CA ARG A 79 2.29 -2.35 19.26
C ARG A 79 1.10 -3.06 18.63
N ALA A 80 0.54 -2.48 17.57
CA ALA A 80 -0.44 -3.09 16.68
C ALA A 80 -0.16 -2.66 15.24
N PRO A 81 -0.61 -3.41 14.21
CA PRO A 81 -0.49 -2.92 12.85
C PRO A 81 -1.28 -1.61 12.66
N ALA A 82 -0.76 -0.70 11.86
CA ALA A 82 -1.52 0.46 11.41
C ALA A 82 -2.56 0.06 10.35
N MET A 83 -2.24 -0.99 9.58
CA MET A 83 -3.08 -1.52 8.50
C MET A 83 -3.04 -3.05 8.50
N VAL A 84 -4.21 -3.66 8.29
CA VAL A 84 -4.35 -5.11 8.07
C VAL A 84 -4.94 -5.35 6.68
N TRP A 85 -4.32 -6.25 5.94
CA TRP A 85 -4.90 -6.85 4.73
C TRP A 85 -5.61 -8.13 5.13
N LEU A 86 -6.91 -8.23 4.86
CA LEU A 86 -7.73 -9.38 5.19
C LEU A 86 -8.27 -10.03 3.93
N GLU A 87 -7.79 -11.23 3.63
CA GLU A 87 -8.38 -12.10 2.61
C GLU A 87 -9.59 -12.81 3.21
N ILE A 88 -10.80 -12.38 2.84
CA ILE A 88 -12.03 -12.94 3.42
C ILE A 88 -12.50 -14.21 2.71
N THR A 89 -12.05 -14.45 1.47
CA THR A 89 -12.35 -15.65 0.69
C THR A 89 -11.33 -15.87 -0.42
N ARG A 90 -11.13 -17.10 -0.85
CA ARG A 90 -10.43 -17.45 -2.08
C ARG A 90 -11.35 -17.64 -3.28
N SER A 91 -12.66 -17.56 -3.08
CA SER A 91 -13.62 -17.57 -4.18
C SER A 91 -13.33 -16.43 -5.15
N CYS A 92 -13.23 -16.74 -6.43
CA CYS A 92 -13.04 -15.76 -7.49
C CYS A 92 -13.66 -16.26 -8.78
N ASN A 93 -14.32 -15.38 -9.50
CA ASN A 93 -14.90 -15.68 -10.83
C ASN A 93 -13.88 -15.52 -11.97
N LEU A 94 -12.65 -15.05 -11.68
CA LEU A 94 -11.56 -14.91 -12.64
C LEU A 94 -10.41 -15.91 -12.36
N ARG A 95 -9.54 -16.08 -13.37
CA ARG A 95 -8.38 -17.00 -13.32
C ARG A 95 -7.11 -16.33 -13.82
N CYS A 96 -6.86 -15.10 -13.39
CA CYS A 96 -5.71 -14.29 -13.81
C CYS A 96 -4.39 -15.07 -13.66
N PRO A 97 -3.52 -15.14 -14.66
CA PRO A 97 -2.26 -15.88 -14.60
C PRO A 97 -1.30 -15.29 -13.56
N HIS A 98 -1.30 -13.99 -13.36
CA HIS A 98 -0.46 -13.27 -12.38
C HIS A 98 -0.99 -13.31 -10.93
N CYS A 99 -2.08 -14.04 -10.66
CA CYS A 99 -2.75 -14.03 -9.36
C CYS A 99 -1.89 -14.62 -8.24
N PHE A 100 -1.51 -13.80 -7.27
CA PHE A 100 -0.64 -14.19 -6.16
C PHE A 100 -1.35 -15.05 -5.09
N VAL A 101 -2.70 -14.96 -4.97
CA VAL A 101 -3.48 -15.75 -4.01
C VAL A 101 -4.09 -17.03 -4.61
N GLU A 102 -3.92 -17.28 -5.91
CA GLU A 102 -4.54 -18.42 -6.60
C GLU A 102 -6.07 -18.45 -6.46
N GLY A 103 -6.72 -17.29 -6.56
CA GLY A 103 -8.17 -17.18 -6.48
C GLY A 103 -8.91 -18.15 -7.41
N GLY A 104 -10.04 -18.66 -6.96
CA GLY A 104 -10.81 -19.63 -7.70
C GLY A 104 -12.01 -20.18 -6.94
N ARG A 105 -11.94 -21.39 -6.42
CA ARG A 105 -12.98 -21.95 -5.55
C ARG A 105 -12.68 -21.59 -4.09
N ALA A 106 -13.74 -21.31 -3.33
CA ALA A 106 -13.64 -21.20 -1.88
C ALA A 106 -13.02 -22.47 -1.28
N ARG A 107 -12.24 -22.31 -0.22
CA ARG A 107 -11.65 -23.44 0.51
C ARG A 107 -12.53 -23.79 1.71
N SER A 108 -12.59 -25.07 2.03
CA SER A 108 -13.33 -25.53 3.24
C SER A 108 -12.73 -25.03 4.56
N SER A 109 -11.49 -24.54 4.52
CA SER A 109 -10.75 -23.99 5.67
C SER A 109 -10.88 -22.46 5.82
N GLU A 110 -11.77 -21.82 5.05
CA GLU A 110 -11.97 -20.37 5.17
C GLU A 110 -12.54 -19.99 6.54
N LEU A 111 -12.14 -18.79 7.00
CA LEU A 111 -12.57 -18.26 8.29
C LEU A 111 -14.11 -18.12 8.32
N PRO A 112 -14.78 -18.63 9.36
CA PRO A 112 -16.19 -18.33 9.58
C PRO A 112 -16.40 -16.82 9.76
N THR A 113 -17.50 -16.29 9.23
CA THR A 113 -17.86 -14.87 9.36
C THR A 113 -17.86 -14.40 10.81
N ALA A 114 -18.35 -15.21 11.74
CA ALA A 114 -18.34 -14.88 13.17
C ALA A 114 -16.93 -14.62 13.72
N LEU A 115 -15.92 -15.36 13.23
CA LEU A 115 -14.53 -15.14 13.61
C LEU A 115 -13.99 -13.85 12.97
N ILE A 116 -14.30 -13.59 11.71
CA ILE A 116 -13.94 -12.32 11.04
C ILE A 116 -14.50 -11.13 11.84
N MET A 117 -15.79 -11.18 12.23
CA MET A 117 -16.42 -10.12 13.04
C MET A 117 -15.74 -9.90 14.40
N ARG A 118 -15.29 -10.98 15.04
CA ARG A 118 -14.54 -10.92 16.30
C ARG A 118 -13.16 -10.27 16.07
N LEU A 119 -12.43 -10.69 15.03
CA LEU A 119 -11.13 -10.12 14.68
C LEU A 119 -11.21 -8.61 14.41
N LEU A 120 -12.26 -8.16 13.71
CA LEU A 120 -12.48 -6.73 13.50
C LEU A 120 -12.62 -5.98 14.83
N GLY A 121 -13.31 -6.55 15.81
CA GLY A 121 -13.42 -6.00 17.17
C GLY A 121 -12.06 -5.94 17.86
N GLU A 122 -11.32 -7.04 17.87
CA GLU A 122 -9.96 -7.13 18.45
C GLU A 122 -9.02 -6.09 17.83
N TRP A 123 -8.99 -5.98 16.50
CA TRP A 123 -8.15 -4.99 15.82
C TRP A 123 -8.55 -3.54 16.11
N ALA A 124 -9.84 -3.25 16.24
CA ALA A 124 -10.31 -1.92 16.63
C ALA A 124 -9.84 -1.54 18.05
N GLU A 125 -9.94 -2.50 19.00
CA GLU A 125 -9.47 -2.35 20.39
C GLU A 125 -7.94 -2.17 20.44
N MET A 126 -7.19 -2.88 19.59
CA MET A 126 -5.74 -2.71 19.44
C MET A 126 -5.35 -1.38 18.78
N GLY A 127 -6.30 -0.64 18.21
CA GLY A 127 -6.05 0.64 17.54
C GLY A 127 -5.52 0.49 16.11
N VAL A 128 -5.87 -0.57 15.39
CA VAL A 128 -5.66 -0.68 13.94
C VAL A 128 -6.49 0.40 13.24
N PHE A 129 -5.90 1.15 12.31
CA PHE A 129 -6.57 2.29 11.67
C PHE A 129 -7.21 1.92 10.33
N SER A 130 -6.59 1.05 9.56
CA SER A 130 -7.03 0.73 8.20
C SER A 130 -7.17 -0.77 7.98
N LEU A 131 -8.16 -1.12 7.18
CA LEU A 131 -8.43 -2.48 6.75
C LEU A 131 -8.52 -2.52 5.22
N ILE A 132 -7.76 -3.41 4.60
CA ILE A 132 -7.92 -3.73 3.18
C ILE A 132 -8.64 -5.06 3.09
N VAL A 133 -9.89 -5.02 2.65
CA VAL A 133 -10.69 -6.22 2.38
C VAL A 133 -10.35 -6.73 0.98
N THR A 134 -9.83 -7.94 0.93
CA THR A 134 -9.37 -8.58 -0.29
C THR A 134 -9.77 -10.06 -0.31
N GLY A 135 -9.29 -10.78 -1.31
CA GLY A 135 -9.55 -12.21 -1.44
C GLY A 135 -9.16 -12.71 -2.82
N GLY A 136 -9.84 -13.73 -3.29
CA GLY A 136 -9.99 -13.96 -4.72
C GLY A 136 -10.79 -12.81 -5.32
N GLU A 137 -12.11 -12.82 -5.09
CA GLU A 137 -13.00 -11.66 -5.29
C GLU A 137 -13.84 -11.49 -4.01
N PRO A 138 -13.58 -10.45 -3.20
CA PRO A 138 -14.21 -10.33 -1.88
C PRO A 138 -15.73 -10.19 -1.94
N THR A 139 -16.28 -9.60 -3.00
CA THR A 139 -17.73 -9.42 -3.18
C THR A 139 -18.48 -10.74 -3.41
N LEU A 140 -17.77 -11.85 -3.63
CA LEU A 140 -18.34 -13.20 -3.67
C LEU A 140 -18.50 -13.83 -2.30
N HIS A 141 -17.94 -13.25 -1.24
CA HIS A 141 -18.20 -13.71 0.11
C HIS A 141 -19.66 -13.42 0.49
N PRO A 142 -20.43 -14.40 1.00
CA PRO A 142 -21.87 -14.21 1.25
C PRO A 142 -22.16 -13.05 2.20
N ASP A 143 -21.31 -12.83 3.19
CA ASP A 143 -21.48 -11.79 4.21
C ASP A 143 -20.57 -10.59 3.98
N PHE A 144 -20.09 -10.37 2.74
CA PHE A 144 -19.18 -9.26 2.37
C PHE A 144 -19.67 -7.91 2.88
N CYS A 145 -20.95 -7.57 2.61
CA CYS A 145 -21.50 -6.28 3.01
C CYS A 145 -21.55 -6.11 4.54
N ASP A 146 -21.85 -7.18 5.27
CA ASP A 146 -21.91 -7.14 6.73
C ASP A 146 -20.52 -6.99 7.35
N ILE A 147 -19.49 -7.63 6.75
CA ILE A 147 -18.09 -7.46 7.14
C ILE A 147 -17.65 -6.01 6.92
N VAL A 148 -17.93 -5.43 5.74
CA VAL A 148 -17.60 -4.03 5.43
C VAL A 148 -18.35 -3.07 6.36
N GLN A 149 -19.65 -3.30 6.60
CA GLN A 149 -20.44 -2.47 7.51
C GLN A 149 -19.89 -2.53 8.94
N ARG A 150 -19.56 -3.73 9.43
CA ARG A 150 -18.95 -3.90 10.75
C ARG A 150 -17.61 -3.17 10.89
N ALA A 151 -16.74 -3.29 9.89
CA ALA A 151 -15.47 -2.57 9.88
C ALA A 151 -15.69 -1.05 9.90
N TYR A 152 -16.65 -0.57 9.12
CA TYR A 152 -17.02 0.84 9.08
C TYR A 152 -17.54 1.34 10.43
N ASP A 153 -18.42 0.59 11.09
CA ASP A 153 -18.99 0.94 12.41
C ASP A 153 -17.91 0.99 13.49
N LEU A 154 -16.87 0.16 13.37
CA LEU A 154 -15.68 0.17 14.22
C LEU A 154 -14.70 1.30 13.91
N GLY A 155 -14.94 2.07 12.84
CA GLY A 155 -14.16 3.27 12.50
C GLY A 155 -12.92 3.01 11.65
N PHE A 156 -12.79 1.86 11.00
CA PHE A 156 -11.68 1.66 10.05
C PHE A 156 -11.82 2.55 8.81
N VAL A 157 -10.67 2.97 8.27
CA VAL A 157 -10.57 3.37 6.86
C VAL A 157 -10.47 2.09 6.04
N ILE A 158 -11.39 1.90 5.09
CA ILE A 158 -11.55 0.61 4.41
C ILE A 158 -11.14 0.74 2.95
N GLY A 159 -10.23 -0.14 2.51
CA GLY A 159 -9.98 -0.39 1.09
C GLY A 159 -10.66 -1.69 0.67
N ILE A 160 -11.30 -1.71 -0.47
CA ILE A 160 -11.87 -2.92 -1.09
C ILE A 160 -11.09 -3.19 -2.38
N ALA A 161 -10.30 -4.26 -2.39
CA ALA A 161 -9.58 -4.69 -3.59
C ALA A 161 -10.44 -5.67 -4.38
N THR A 162 -10.98 -5.26 -5.54
CA THR A 162 -11.95 -6.01 -6.32
C THR A 162 -11.64 -5.99 -7.81
N ASN A 163 -12.07 -7.02 -8.53
CA ASN A 163 -12.08 -7.02 -9.99
C ASN A 163 -13.29 -6.25 -10.57
N GLY A 164 -14.22 -5.84 -9.72
CA GLY A 164 -15.38 -5.01 -10.06
C GLY A 164 -16.55 -5.72 -10.77
N THR A 165 -16.39 -6.95 -11.19
CA THR A 165 -17.39 -7.66 -12.00
C THR A 165 -18.67 -8.01 -11.22
N THR A 166 -18.59 -8.06 -9.92
CA THR A 166 -19.68 -8.45 -9.00
C THR A 166 -20.16 -7.31 -8.10
N LEU A 167 -19.73 -6.07 -8.36
CA LEU A 167 -20.22 -4.85 -7.70
C LEU A 167 -21.62 -4.48 -8.24
N THR A 168 -22.63 -5.26 -7.88
CA THR A 168 -24.03 -5.01 -8.25
C THR A 168 -24.65 -3.86 -7.46
N GLU A 169 -25.79 -3.33 -7.92
CA GLU A 169 -26.55 -2.33 -7.15
C GLU A 169 -26.92 -2.82 -5.75
N ARG A 170 -27.22 -4.11 -5.61
CA ARG A 170 -27.47 -4.73 -4.31
C ARG A 170 -26.28 -4.63 -3.38
N VAL A 171 -25.06 -4.77 -3.87
CA VAL A 171 -23.83 -4.62 -3.08
C VAL A 171 -23.57 -3.15 -2.78
N LEU A 172 -23.62 -2.29 -3.81
CA LEU A 172 -23.33 -0.86 -3.68
C LEU A 172 -24.28 -0.13 -2.73
N SER A 173 -25.56 -0.50 -2.70
CA SER A 173 -26.55 0.11 -1.77
C SER A 173 -26.30 -0.25 -0.30
N ARG A 174 -25.43 -1.23 -0.02
CA ARG A 174 -25.08 -1.69 1.33
C ARG A 174 -23.68 -1.32 1.77
N ILE A 175 -22.88 -0.71 0.89
CA ILE A 175 -21.52 -0.25 1.21
C ILE A 175 -21.59 1.21 1.62
N PRO A 176 -21.00 1.60 2.78
CA PRO A 176 -20.82 3.01 3.12
C PRO A 176 -20.00 3.75 2.05
N GLN A 177 -20.35 4.97 1.76
CA GLN A 177 -19.61 5.80 0.78
C GLN A 177 -18.41 6.49 1.41
N ASP A 178 -18.55 6.89 2.68
CA ASP A 178 -17.50 7.57 3.42
C ASP A 178 -16.48 6.56 3.94
N ASP A 179 -15.20 6.93 3.95
CA ASP A 179 -14.07 6.12 4.45
C ASP A 179 -13.92 4.73 3.79
N VAL A 180 -14.59 4.48 2.68
CA VAL A 180 -14.46 3.29 1.85
C VAL A 180 -13.88 3.67 0.50
N ILE A 181 -12.78 3.02 0.13
CA ILE A 181 -12.10 3.19 -1.15
C ILE A 181 -12.29 1.90 -1.96
N ILE A 182 -12.93 2.00 -3.11
CA ILE A 182 -13.10 0.87 -4.02
C ILE A 182 -11.93 0.87 -5.01
N SER A 183 -10.98 -0.04 -4.82
CA SER A 183 -9.82 -0.22 -5.67
C SER A 183 -10.12 -1.29 -6.72
N MET A 184 -10.31 -0.88 -7.97
CA MET A 184 -10.56 -1.81 -9.06
C MET A 184 -9.30 -2.12 -9.84
N SER A 185 -9.15 -3.38 -10.22
CA SER A 185 -7.96 -3.81 -10.96
C SER A 185 -8.10 -3.54 -12.45
N ILE A 186 -7.06 -2.93 -13.04
CA ILE A 186 -6.90 -2.76 -14.50
C ILE A 186 -5.49 -3.17 -14.87
N ASP A 187 -5.33 -4.20 -15.70
CA ASP A 187 -4.03 -4.74 -16.06
C ASP A 187 -3.63 -4.50 -17.52
N GLY A 188 -4.39 -3.72 -18.28
CA GLY A 188 -4.06 -3.32 -19.65
C GLY A 188 -5.25 -2.96 -20.51
N LEU A 189 -4.99 -2.50 -21.74
CA LEU A 189 -5.98 -2.16 -22.75
C LEU A 189 -6.35 -3.41 -23.59
N HIS A 190 -5.32 -4.09 -24.07
CA HIS A 190 -5.41 -5.20 -25.01
C HIS A 190 -5.01 -6.53 -24.37
N GLY A 191 -4.14 -6.51 -23.35
CA GLY A 191 -3.74 -7.68 -22.57
C GLY A 191 -4.83 -8.18 -21.62
N GLN A 192 -5.86 -7.39 -21.41
CA GLN A 192 -6.96 -7.70 -20.50
C GLN A 192 -7.63 -9.05 -20.84
N GLY A 193 -7.84 -9.35 -22.13
CA GLY A 193 -8.40 -10.63 -22.56
C GLY A 193 -7.53 -11.86 -22.23
N LYS A 194 -6.23 -11.69 -22.04
CA LYS A 194 -5.32 -12.74 -21.57
C LYS A 194 -5.33 -12.89 -20.04
N TYR A 195 -5.46 -11.78 -19.31
CA TYR A 195 -5.34 -11.74 -17.85
C TYR A 195 -6.69 -11.81 -17.17
N ARG A 196 -7.70 -11.20 -17.77
CA ARG A 196 -9.07 -11.11 -17.28
C ARG A 196 -10.02 -11.40 -18.44
N ASN A 197 -11.21 -10.83 -18.49
CA ASN A 197 -12.17 -11.01 -19.58
C ASN A 197 -11.96 -9.97 -20.70
N GLU A 198 -12.29 -10.33 -21.94
CA GLU A 198 -12.33 -9.37 -23.06
C GLU A 198 -13.26 -8.19 -22.75
N GLY A 199 -12.83 -6.97 -23.16
CA GLY A 199 -13.59 -5.74 -22.93
C GLY A 199 -13.57 -5.21 -21.49
N GLU A 200 -12.80 -5.83 -20.61
CA GLU A 200 -12.77 -5.46 -19.19
C GLU A 200 -12.28 -4.03 -18.95
N PHE A 201 -11.29 -3.54 -19.72
CA PHE A 201 -10.83 -2.15 -19.59
C PHE A 201 -12.02 -1.15 -19.74
N ALA A 202 -12.78 -1.25 -20.82
CA ALA A 202 -13.93 -0.38 -21.06
C ALA A 202 -15.02 -0.56 -19.99
N TYR A 203 -15.20 -1.78 -19.50
CA TYR A 203 -16.13 -2.06 -18.42
C TYR A 203 -15.68 -1.42 -17.11
N VAL A 204 -14.42 -1.65 -16.70
CA VAL A 204 -13.90 -1.16 -15.40
C VAL A 204 -13.81 0.36 -15.40
N THR A 205 -13.34 0.99 -16.48
CA THR A 205 -13.25 2.46 -16.57
C THR A 205 -14.65 3.09 -16.50
N ARG A 206 -15.64 2.57 -17.19
CA ARG A 206 -17.02 3.02 -17.07
C ARG A 206 -17.54 2.86 -15.64
N ARG A 207 -17.29 1.70 -15.00
CA ARG A 207 -17.72 1.47 -13.60
C ARG A 207 -17.04 2.42 -12.62
N LEU A 208 -15.76 2.69 -12.78
CA LEU A 208 -15.04 3.66 -11.93
C LEU A 208 -15.64 5.06 -12.07
N THR A 209 -15.95 5.50 -13.31
CA THR A 209 -16.60 6.79 -13.54
C THR A 209 -17.99 6.83 -12.90
N GLU A 210 -18.82 5.81 -13.10
CA GLU A 210 -20.15 5.70 -12.48
C GLU A 210 -20.07 5.76 -10.94
N LEU A 211 -19.12 5.04 -10.32
CA LEU A 211 -18.93 5.01 -8.86
C LEU A 211 -18.48 6.38 -8.34
N ARG A 212 -17.53 7.02 -9.01
CA ARG A 212 -17.07 8.35 -8.67
C ARG A 212 -18.21 9.36 -8.74
N ASP A 213 -18.99 9.35 -9.81
CA ASP A 213 -20.12 10.29 -10.02
C ASP A 213 -21.23 10.07 -8.99
N ARG A 214 -21.29 8.88 -8.39
CA ARG A 214 -22.17 8.57 -7.25
C ARG A 214 -21.58 8.93 -5.90
N GLY A 215 -20.36 9.47 -5.85
CA GLY A 215 -19.69 9.91 -4.63
C GLY A 215 -18.85 8.85 -3.91
N PHE A 216 -18.61 7.68 -4.52
CA PHE A 216 -17.67 6.69 -3.98
C PHE A 216 -16.23 7.13 -4.22
N ASN A 217 -15.37 6.86 -3.25
CA ASN A 217 -13.93 6.97 -3.42
C ASN A 217 -13.44 5.78 -4.26
N THR A 218 -12.77 6.07 -5.36
CA THR A 218 -12.31 5.04 -6.29
C THR A 218 -10.82 5.15 -6.56
N SER A 219 -10.18 4.00 -6.81
CA SER A 219 -8.79 3.93 -7.23
C SER A 219 -8.57 2.78 -8.21
N ILE A 220 -7.47 2.85 -8.95
CA ILE A 220 -7.01 1.79 -9.83
C ILE A 220 -5.84 1.07 -9.16
N MET A 221 -5.84 -0.26 -9.27
CA MET A 221 -4.69 -1.10 -9.00
C MET A 221 -4.29 -1.83 -10.27
N THR A 222 -3.04 -1.72 -10.70
CA THR A 222 -2.51 -2.42 -11.87
C THR A 222 -1.28 -3.24 -11.48
N THR A 223 -1.20 -4.46 -12.00
CA THR A 223 0.00 -5.30 -11.90
C THR A 223 0.79 -5.12 -13.18
N THR A 224 1.98 -4.51 -13.07
CA THR A 224 2.85 -4.28 -14.23
C THR A 224 3.59 -5.56 -14.59
N THR A 225 3.45 -5.98 -15.84
CA THR A 225 4.09 -7.15 -16.44
C THR A 225 4.80 -6.76 -17.73
N HIS A 226 5.63 -7.68 -18.27
CA HIS A 226 6.23 -7.51 -19.59
C HIS A 226 5.17 -7.24 -20.69
N GLU A 227 4.01 -7.84 -20.59
CA GLU A 227 2.98 -7.76 -21.63
C GLU A 227 2.12 -6.48 -21.61
N ASN A 228 2.02 -5.80 -20.43
CA ASN A 228 1.14 -4.63 -20.30
C ASN A 228 1.89 -3.30 -20.07
N VAL A 229 3.19 -3.34 -20.09
CA VAL A 229 4.02 -2.16 -19.82
C VAL A 229 3.73 -1.00 -20.77
N ASP A 230 3.39 -1.28 -22.02
CA ASP A 230 3.06 -0.28 -23.04
C ASP A 230 1.66 0.33 -22.87
N ASP A 231 0.79 -0.33 -22.13
CA ASP A 231 -0.57 0.16 -21.84
C ASP A 231 -0.59 1.17 -20.67
N LEU A 232 0.45 1.17 -19.82
CA LEU A 232 0.52 2.03 -18.63
C LEU A 232 0.33 3.51 -18.91
N PRO A 233 0.96 4.12 -19.95
CA PRO A 233 0.76 5.54 -20.27
C PRO A 233 -0.71 5.89 -20.50
N VAL A 234 -1.46 5.02 -21.17
CA VAL A 234 -2.89 5.25 -21.47
C VAL A 234 -3.72 5.10 -20.21
N ILE A 235 -3.44 4.07 -19.38
CA ILE A 235 -4.17 3.83 -18.13
C ILE A 235 -3.97 5.02 -17.19
N ILE A 236 -2.74 5.51 -17.06
CA ILE A 236 -2.41 6.65 -16.20
C ILE A 236 -2.99 7.95 -16.75
N GLY A 237 -2.91 8.20 -18.06
CA GLY A 237 -3.55 9.34 -18.71
C GLY A 237 -5.05 9.37 -18.42
N TRP A 238 -5.73 8.24 -18.61
CA TRP A 238 -7.14 8.11 -18.30
C TRP A 238 -7.46 8.37 -16.80
N ALA A 239 -6.64 7.81 -15.90
CA ALA A 239 -6.81 8.00 -14.46
C ALA A 239 -6.71 9.48 -14.07
N ARG A 240 -5.76 10.23 -14.67
CA ARG A 240 -5.59 11.67 -14.48
C ARG A 240 -6.78 12.48 -14.96
N GLU A 241 -7.21 12.24 -16.19
CA GLU A 241 -8.35 12.94 -16.80
C GLU A 241 -9.62 12.76 -15.98
N ASN A 242 -9.73 11.64 -15.27
CA ASN A 242 -10.89 11.30 -14.46
C ASN A 242 -10.69 11.57 -12.96
N ASP A 243 -9.57 12.15 -12.53
CA ASP A 243 -9.23 12.41 -11.12
C ASP A 243 -9.32 11.15 -10.22
N ILE A 244 -8.89 10.00 -10.77
CA ILE A 244 -8.88 8.71 -10.09
C ILE A 244 -7.44 8.34 -9.75
N SER A 245 -7.18 8.00 -8.50
CA SER A 245 -5.85 7.58 -8.08
C SER A 245 -5.48 6.21 -8.66
N LEU A 246 -4.19 6.03 -8.97
CA LEU A 246 -3.67 4.79 -9.53
C LEU A 246 -2.47 4.29 -8.72
N ARG A 247 -2.45 2.99 -8.46
CA ARG A 247 -1.29 2.29 -7.90
C ARG A 247 -0.83 1.21 -8.86
N SER A 248 0.40 1.31 -9.31
CA SER A 248 1.09 0.26 -10.05
C SER A 248 1.97 -0.56 -9.11
N VAL A 249 1.91 -1.89 -9.23
CA VAL A 249 2.78 -2.82 -8.52
C VAL A 249 3.48 -3.74 -9.52
N PRO A 250 4.78 -4.00 -9.39
CA PRO A 250 5.47 -4.92 -10.29
C PRO A 250 4.93 -6.35 -10.08
N PHE A 251 4.91 -7.12 -11.15
CA PHE A 251 4.61 -8.55 -11.08
C PHE A 251 5.67 -9.27 -10.22
N ILE A 252 5.18 -10.09 -9.30
CA ILE A 252 6.00 -10.99 -8.49
C ILE A 252 5.54 -12.42 -8.78
N PRO A 253 6.44 -13.34 -9.18
CA PRO A 253 6.11 -14.71 -9.55
C PRO A 253 5.73 -15.56 -8.33
N MET A 254 4.51 -15.36 -7.84
CA MET A 254 3.95 -16.02 -6.67
C MET A 254 2.56 -16.58 -6.97
N GLY A 255 2.12 -17.55 -6.16
CA GLY A 255 0.84 -18.21 -6.37
C GLY A 255 0.75 -18.80 -7.77
N ARG A 256 -0.33 -18.50 -8.51
CA ARG A 256 -0.45 -18.90 -9.92
C ARG A 256 0.63 -18.25 -10.78
N GLY A 257 1.04 -17.03 -10.47
CA GLY A 257 2.11 -16.32 -11.17
C GLY A 257 3.47 -17.05 -11.14
N ALA A 258 3.70 -17.93 -10.18
CA ALA A 258 4.91 -18.75 -10.14
C ALA A 258 5.03 -19.72 -11.35
N LEU A 259 3.96 -19.96 -12.09
CA LEU A 259 3.94 -20.74 -13.32
C LEU A 259 4.14 -19.89 -14.58
N HIS A 260 4.22 -18.57 -14.44
CA HIS A 260 4.21 -17.59 -15.53
C HIS A 260 5.36 -16.60 -15.41
N HIS A 261 6.61 -17.14 -15.38
CA HIS A 261 7.82 -16.30 -15.31
C HIS A 261 8.02 -15.40 -16.52
N ASP A 262 7.39 -15.73 -17.64
CA ASP A 262 7.32 -14.93 -18.86
C ASP A 262 6.63 -13.57 -18.68
N LEU A 263 5.82 -13.43 -17.63
CA LEU A 263 5.20 -12.15 -17.27
C LEU A 263 6.16 -11.17 -16.58
N ALA A 264 7.33 -11.62 -16.15
CA ALA A 264 8.30 -10.75 -15.49
C ALA A 264 8.87 -9.71 -16.47
N SER A 265 8.95 -8.46 -16.01
CA SER A 265 9.49 -7.37 -16.82
C SER A 265 10.97 -7.58 -17.15
N SER A 266 11.36 -7.24 -18.38
CA SER A 266 12.73 -7.23 -18.87
C SER A 266 13.41 -5.86 -18.65
N MET A 267 14.74 -5.78 -18.83
CA MET A 267 15.45 -4.48 -18.80
C MET A 267 14.94 -3.49 -19.85
N HIS A 268 14.52 -4.00 -21.01
CA HIS A 268 13.91 -3.17 -22.03
C HIS A 268 12.59 -2.54 -21.57
N ASP A 269 11.78 -3.31 -20.82
CA ASP A 269 10.53 -2.81 -20.24
C ASP A 269 10.82 -1.74 -19.17
N VAL A 270 11.88 -1.93 -18.38
CA VAL A 270 12.32 -0.93 -17.40
C VAL A 270 12.74 0.37 -18.07
N GLU A 271 13.50 0.31 -19.17
CA GLU A 271 13.92 1.51 -19.90
C GLU A 271 12.73 2.27 -20.49
N ARG A 272 11.75 1.54 -21.04
CA ARG A 272 10.52 2.15 -21.57
C ARG A 272 9.70 2.81 -20.48
N THR A 273 9.48 2.11 -19.37
CA THR A 273 8.72 2.64 -18.25
C THR A 273 9.46 3.70 -17.46
N ALA A 274 10.78 3.60 -17.33
CA ALA A 274 11.56 4.58 -16.56
C ALA A 274 11.40 5.99 -17.11
N ARG A 275 11.46 6.17 -18.45
CA ARG A 275 11.24 7.48 -19.08
C ARG A 275 9.85 8.01 -18.79
N PHE A 276 8.84 7.17 -18.94
CA PHE A 276 7.46 7.52 -18.64
C PHE A 276 7.27 7.92 -17.16
N TRP A 277 7.82 7.17 -16.21
CA TRP A 277 7.72 7.50 -14.78
C TRP A 277 8.48 8.77 -14.40
N ILE A 278 9.56 9.10 -15.08
CA ILE A 278 10.26 10.38 -14.90
C ILE A 278 9.35 11.53 -15.30
N ASP A 279 8.72 11.45 -16.47
CA ASP A 279 7.77 12.46 -16.95
C ASP A 279 6.59 12.62 -16.01
N GLU A 280 6.09 11.51 -15.46
CA GLU A 280 5.01 11.48 -14.50
C GLU A 280 5.38 12.08 -13.13
N GLU A 281 6.59 11.80 -12.66
CA GLU A 281 7.09 12.32 -11.39
C GLU A 281 7.25 13.84 -11.43
N GLU A 282 7.71 14.39 -12.55
CA GLU A 282 7.77 15.84 -12.77
C GLU A 282 6.38 16.46 -12.78
N TRP A 283 5.44 15.86 -13.50
CA TRP A 283 4.05 16.33 -13.50
C TRP A 283 3.41 16.24 -12.11
N GLY A 284 3.69 15.17 -11.35
CA GLY A 284 3.23 15.00 -9.97
C GLY A 284 3.75 16.09 -9.05
N ARG A 285 5.02 16.51 -9.22
CA ARG A 285 5.61 17.61 -8.44
C ARG A 285 4.98 18.95 -8.78
N GLU A 286 4.72 19.24 -10.06
CA GLU A 286 4.08 20.49 -10.49
C GLU A 286 2.66 20.62 -9.97
N LYS A 287 1.94 19.51 -9.82
CA LYS A 287 0.53 19.48 -9.40
C LYS A 287 0.32 19.12 -7.93
N ASP A 288 1.41 18.99 -7.16
CA ASP A 288 1.37 18.51 -5.77
C ASP A 288 0.67 17.14 -5.63
N ARG A 289 0.76 16.33 -6.69
CA ARG A 289 0.13 15.02 -6.80
C ARG A 289 1.22 13.94 -6.80
N THR A 290 1.33 13.20 -5.73
CA THR A 290 2.16 11.99 -5.68
C THR A 290 1.45 10.84 -6.40
N LEU A 291 1.93 10.51 -7.59
CA LEU A 291 1.46 9.36 -8.35
C LEU A 291 1.69 8.04 -7.61
N GLY A 292 0.64 7.27 -7.51
CA GLY A 292 0.74 5.87 -7.07
C GLY A 292 0.75 5.64 -5.55
N LEU A 293 0.73 6.67 -4.71
CA LEU A 293 0.74 6.52 -3.26
C LEU A 293 -0.65 6.67 -2.61
N CYS A 294 -1.66 7.02 -3.37
CA CYS A 294 -2.99 7.38 -2.85
C CYS A 294 -3.93 6.19 -2.59
N ALA A 295 -3.45 5.11 -1.99
CA ALA A 295 -4.36 4.07 -1.48
C ALA A 295 -4.84 4.37 -0.04
N GLY A 296 -4.96 5.64 0.31
CA GLY A 296 -5.32 6.10 1.65
C GLY A 296 -4.09 6.58 2.44
N LYS A 297 -4.29 7.61 3.21
CA LYS A 297 -3.23 8.32 3.95
C LYS A 297 -2.50 7.44 4.99
N VAL A 298 -3.09 6.31 5.41
CA VAL A 298 -2.40 5.31 6.25
C VAL A 298 -1.29 4.61 5.46
N LEU A 299 -1.53 4.32 4.19
CA LEU A 299 -0.52 3.73 3.32
C LEU A 299 0.60 4.72 3.03
N ASP A 300 0.28 5.99 2.79
CA ASP A 300 1.26 7.07 2.60
C ASP A 300 2.15 7.22 3.84
N PHE A 301 1.56 7.17 5.02
CA PHE A 301 2.30 7.14 6.28
C PHE A 301 3.24 5.94 6.35
N LEU A 302 2.77 4.74 6.03
CA LEU A 302 3.61 3.53 6.03
C LEU A 302 4.75 3.63 5.03
N TYR A 303 4.53 4.20 3.85
CA TYR A 303 5.61 4.50 2.89
C TYR A 303 6.60 5.53 3.43
N THR A 304 6.11 6.60 4.06
CA THR A 304 6.99 7.57 4.73
C THR A 304 7.89 6.88 5.76
N MET A 305 7.34 5.94 6.53
CA MET A 305 8.12 5.14 7.48
C MET A 305 9.15 4.24 6.79
N VAL A 306 8.81 3.63 5.65
CA VAL A 306 9.78 2.86 4.85
C VAL A 306 10.94 3.75 4.40
N PHE A 307 10.64 4.94 3.87
CA PHE A 307 11.68 5.90 3.45
C PHE A 307 12.56 6.35 4.60
N ALA A 308 11.94 6.68 5.74
CA ALA A 308 12.64 7.19 6.89
C ALA A 308 13.54 6.14 7.57
N THR A 309 13.03 4.91 7.70
CA THR A 309 13.72 3.83 8.40
C THR A 309 14.53 2.93 7.49
N ARG A 310 14.40 3.11 6.17
CA ARG A 310 14.97 2.23 5.13
C ARG A 310 14.61 0.75 5.32
N ARG A 311 13.46 0.48 5.95
CA ARG A 311 12.98 -0.86 6.26
C ARG A 311 11.57 -1.05 5.79
N CYS A 312 11.29 -2.26 5.34
CA CYS A 312 9.94 -2.67 5.02
C CYS A 312 9.07 -2.67 6.28
N MET A 313 7.84 -2.14 6.18
CA MET A 313 6.87 -2.13 7.27
C MET A 313 6.10 -3.45 7.43
N SER A 314 6.39 -4.44 6.60
CA SER A 314 5.79 -5.78 6.68
C SER A 314 6.13 -6.45 8.02
N GLY A 315 5.11 -6.87 8.78
CA GLY A 315 5.27 -7.42 10.12
C GLY A 315 5.68 -6.41 11.20
N ARG A 316 5.84 -5.13 10.84
CA ARG A 316 6.22 -4.04 11.75
C ARG A 316 5.10 -3.02 11.93
N GLY A 317 4.38 -2.69 10.89
CA GLY A 317 3.25 -1.76 10.86
C GLY A 317 2.10 -2.23 9.97
N VAL A 318 2.31 -3.30 9.21
CA VAL A 318 1.29 -3.92 8.36
C VAL A 318 1.39 -5.44 8.47
N CYS A 319 0.26 -6.12 8.32
CA CYS A 319 0.21 -7.57 8.16
C CYS A 319 -0.87 -8.00 7.16
N TYR A 320 -0.84 -9.26 6.80
CA TYR A 320 -1.80 -9.93 5.94
C TYR A 320 -2.35 -11.15 6.66
N VAL A 321 -3.67 -11.27 6.71
CA VAL A 321 -4.37 -12.43 7.24
C VAL A 321 -5.08 -13.10 6.08
N ASN A 322 -4.71 -14.36 5.79
CA ASN A 322 -5.33 -15.10 4.69
C ASN A 322 -6.69 -15.67 5.09
N SER A 323 -7.44 -16.17 4.12
CA SER A 323 -8.77 -16.73 4.35
C SER A 323 -8.79 -17.98 5.26
N ALA A 324 -7.66 -18.66 5.44
CA ALA A 324 -7.52 -19.76 6.40
C ALA A 324 -7.14 -19.29 7.82
N GLY A 325 -6.92 -17.98 8.01
CA GLY A 325 -6.56 -17.41 9.30
C GLY A 325 -5.07 -17.35 9.61
N ASP A 326 -4.20 -17.71 8.67
CA ASP A 326 -2.76 -17.58 8.86
C ASP A 326 -2.34 -16.12 8.73
N VAL A 327 -1.48 -15.67 9.65
CA VAL A 327 -0.97 -14.30 9.73
C VAL A 327 0.42 -14.22 9.12
N PHE A 328 0.59 -13.37 8.13
CA PHE A 328 1.86 -13.12 7.43
C PHE A 328 2.29 -11.66 7.56
N PRO A 329 3.58 -11.34 7.40
CA PRO A 329 4.06 -9.96 7.42
C PRO A 329 3.40 -9.07 6.35
N CYS A 330 3.16 -9.60 5.16
CA CYS A 330 2.44 -8.95 4.05
C CYS A 330 1.90 -10.00 3.07
N SER A 331 1.18 -9.56 2.05
CA SER A 331 0.59 -10.43 1.03
C SER A 331 1.64 -11.22 0.22
N THR A 332 2.83 -10.63 -0.01
CA THR A 332 3.92 -11.31 -0.73
C THR A 332 4.62 -12.39 0.10
N CYS A 333 4.35 -12.46 1.40
CA CYS A 333 4.80 -13.54 2.28
C CYS A 333 3.79 -14.70 2.35
N ALA A 334 2.58 -14.52 1.79
CA ALA A 334 1.52 -15.51 1.86
C ALA A 334 1.96 -16.85 1.24
N GLY A 335 1.71 -17.94 1.98
CA GLY A 335 2.13 -19.28 1.58
C GLY A 335 3.54 -19.70 2.02
N ASN A 336 4.40 -18.77 2.44
CA ASN A 336 5.68 -19.12 3.05
C ASN A 336 5.50 -19.44 4.53
N LYS A 337 5.47 -20.72 4.87
CA LYS A 337 5.22 -21.20 6.24
C LYS A 337 6.22 -20.66 7.26
N VAL A 338 7.45 -20.40 6.87
CA VAL A 338 8.50 -19.90 7.77
C VAL A 338 8.23 -18.45 8.20
N LEU A 339 7.57 -17.66 7.32
CA LEU A 339 7.16 -16.29 7.61
C LEU A 339 5.78 -16.20 8.27
N CYS A 340 5.08 -17.31 8.44
CA CYS A 340 3.80 -17.35 9.15
C CYS A 340 4.02 -17.11 10.65
N GLY A 341 3.37 -16.10 11.21
CA GLY A 341 3.43 -15.79 12.65
C GLY A 341 2.50 -16.64 13.49
N GLY A 342 1.53 -17.31 12.88
CA GLY A 342 0.53 -18.12 13.56
C GLY A 342 -0.82 -18.09 12.86
N ASN A 343 -1.84 -18.71 13.47
CA ASN A 343 -3.19 -18.79 12.93
C ASN A 343 -4.21 -18.27 13.94
N VAL A 344 -5.08 -17.35 13.51
CA VAL A 344 -6.08 -16.67 14.37
C VAL A 344 -7.21 -17.59 14.86
N GLN A 345 -7.34 -18.78 14.28
CA GLN A 345 -8.26 -19.81 14.79
C GLN A 345 -7.70 -20.51 16.04
N LEU A 346 -6.38 -20.48 16.21
CA LEU A 346 -5.66 -21.19 17.28
C LEU A 346 -5.17 -20.26 18.38
N THR A 347 -4.81 -19.05 18.03
CA THR A 347 -4.18 -18.05 18.92
C THR A 347 -4.81 -16.68 18.69
N PRO A 348 -5.17 -15.92 19.75
CA PRO A 348 -5.62 -14.54 19.60
C PRO A 348 -4.61 -13.71 18.80
N PHE A 349 -5.11 -12.81 17.93
CA PHE A 349 -4.26 -12.03 17.05
C PHE A 349 -3.20 -11.19 17.79
N ALA A 350 -3.58 -10.61 18.94
CA ALA A 350 -2.63 -9.85 19.77
C ALA A 350 -1.43 -10.71 20.22
N GLY A 351 -1.63 -11.99 20.52
CA GLY A 351 -0.56 -12.92 20.87
C GLY A 351 0.34 -13.24 19.68
N ILE A 352 -0.22 -13.37 18.47
CA ILE A 352 0.56 -13.58 17.26
C ILE A 352 1.38 -12.31 16.93
N TRP A 353 0.74 -11.14 16.94
CA TRP A 353 1.41 -9.88 16.64
C TRP A 353 2.51 -9.53 17.62
N GLY A 354 2.32 -9.80 18.91
CA GLY A 354 3.29 -9.55 19.98
C GLY A 354 4.38 -10.63 20.13
N SER A 355 4.33 -11.72 19.34
CA SER A 355 5.28 -12.83 19.50
C SER A 355 6.68 -12.45 19.02
N GLU A 356 7.65 -12.54 19.91
CA GLU A 356 9.08 -12.39 19.59
C GLU A 356 9.63 -13.58 18.80
N ASP A 357 8.96 -14.71 18.82
CA ASP A 357 9.33 -15.89 18.04
C ASP A 357 8.97 -15.77 16.56
N TRP A 358 8.13 -14.81 16.21
CA TRP A 358 7.83 -14.55 14.81
C TRP A 358 9.09 -14.11 14.07
N LEU A 359 9.52 -14.88 13.04
CA LEU A 359 10.78 -14.66 12.36
C LEU A 359 11.00 -13.20 11.93
N ILE A 360 9.96 -12.52 11.43
CA ILE A 360 10.05 -11.14 10.98
C ILE A 360 10.47 -10.17 12.10
N ARG A 361 10.20 -10.50 13.36
CA ARG A 361 10.61 -9.73 14.54
C ARG A 361 12.10 -9.86 14.82
N ARG A 362 12.70 -10.97 14.44
CA ARG A 362 14.13 -11.27 14.65
C ARG A 362 15.02 -10.82 13.51
N ILE A 363 14.44 -10.41 12.37
CA ILE A 363 15.21 -9.83 11.27
C ILE A 363 15.49 -8.37 11.59
N THR A 364 16.71 -8.07 12.04
CA THR A 364 17.17 -6.75 12.46
C THR A 364 17.98 -6.06 11.37
N TRP A 365 18.37 -4.80 11.61
CA TRP A 365 19.28 -4.09 10.70
C TRP A 365 20.62 -4.81 10.53
N ASP A 366 21.16 -5.38 11.60
CA ASP A 366 22.44 -6.08 11.55
C ASP A 366 22.47 -7.24 10.55
N ASN A 367 21.33 -7.90 10.35
CA ASN A 367 21.21 -8.95 9.33
C ASN A 367 21.46 -8.46 7.88
N TYR A 368 21.22 -7.16 7.62
CA TYR A 368 21.42 -6.58 6.29
C TYR A 368 22.72 -5.80 6.15
N ARG A 369 23.42 -5.51 7.25
CA ARG A 369 24.59 -4.62 7.28
C ARG A 369 25.63 -5.03 6.24
N ASP A 370 26.13 -6.24 6.31
CA ASP A 370 27.19 -6.74 5.42
C ASP A 370 26.74 -6.77 3.95
N THR A 371 25.47 -7.09 3.71
CA THR A 371 24.90 -7.13 2.35
C THR A 371 24.75 -5.73 1.75
N CYS A 372 24.47 -4.72 2.58
CA CYS A 372 24.22 -3.35 2.14
C CYS A 372 25.47 -2.48 2.14
N GLU A 373 26.51 -2.86 2.87
CA GLU A 373 27.79 -2.14 2.89
C GLU A 373 28.47 -2.20 1.51
N GLY A 374 28.79 -1.02 0.96
CA GLY A 374 29.34 -0.91 -0.39
C GLY A 374 28.33 -1.06 -1.53
N CYS A 375 27.06 -1.30 -1.25
CA CYS A 375 26.03 -1.35 -2.29
C CYS A 375 25.83 0.03 -2.95
N PRO A 376 25.86 0.14 -4.29
CA PRO A 376 25.78 1.44 -5.00
C PRO A 376 24.45 2.16 -4.81
N ILE A 377 23.40 1.46 -4.36
CA ILE A 377 22.08 2.05 -4.06
C ILE A 377 21.79 2.16 -2.55
N ASN A 378 22.76 1.85 -1.70
CA ASN A 378 22.64 2.05 -0.25
C ASN A 378 23.08 3.47 0.14
N ASP A 379 22.54 4.46 -0.54
CA ASP A 379 22.80 5.88 -0.36
C ASP A 379 21.46 6.59 -0.10
N ASP A 380 21.50 7.76 0.54
CA ASP A 380 20.32 8.60 0.79
C ASP A 380 19.60 9.08 -0.48
N LYS A 381 20.27 8.99 -1.63
CA LYS A 381 19.74 9.38 -2.94
C LYS A 381 18.82 8.34 -3.56
N TYR A 382 18.93 7.06 -3.14
CA TYR A 382 18.23 5.96 -3.76
C TYR A 382 17.25 5.33 -2.79
N PHE A 383 16.06 5.08 -3.28
CA PHE A 383 15.08 4.29 -2.55
C PHE A 383 15.28 2.80 -2.85
N CYS A 384 15.98 2.10 -1.95
CA CYS A 384 16.11 0.66 -2.03
C CYS A 384 15.02 -0.04 -1.24
N THR A 385 14.17 -0.81 -1.93
CA THR A 385 13.20 -1.73 -1.32
C THR A 385 13.78 -3.14 -1.12
N GLY A 386 15.07 -3.34 -1.37
CA GLY A 386 15.72 -4.64 -1.39
C GLY A 386 15.81 -5.34 -0.04
N ARG A 387 15.50 -4.66 1.05
CA ARG A 387 15.39 -5.23 2.40
C ARG A 387 14.00 -5.85 2.61
N CYS A 388 13.54 -6.59 1.63
CA CYS A 388 12.26 -7.30 1.67
C CYS A 388 12.51 -8.78 1.96
N PRO A 389 12.15 -9.30 3.14
CA PRO A 389 12.39 -10.70 3.48
C PRO A 389 11.72 -11.67 2.52
N SER A 390 10.54 -11.31 1.97
CA SER A 390 9.85 -12.15 0.99
C SER A 390 10.64 -12.26 -0.31
N GLN A 391 11.10 -11.14 -0.87
CA GLN A 391 11.90 -11.14 -2.10
C GLN A 391 13.26 -11.80 -1.89
N SER A 392 13.90 -11.54 -0.75
CA SER A 392 15.14 -12.21 -0.38
C SER A 392 14.98 -13.74 -0.35
N SER A 393 13.92 -14.23 0.27
CA SER A 393 13.60 -15.66 0.31
C SER A 393 13.39 -16.27 -1.09
N ILE A 394 12.72 -15.53 -1.99
CA ILE A 394 12.48 -16.00 -3.38
C ILE A 394 13.78 -16.01 -4.19
N LEU A 395 14.62 -14.99 -4.04
CA LEU A 395 15.81 -14.80 -4.86
C LEU A 395 17.02 -15.58 -4.34
N ASN A 396 17.21 -15.64 -3.03
CA ASN A 396 18.44 -16.10 -2.39
C ASN A 396 18.20 -17.31 -1.48
N GLY A 397 16.96 -17.70 -1.24
CA GLY A 397 16.62 -18.76 -0.27
C GLY A 397 16.81 -18.37 1.20
N THR A 398 17.16 -17.12 1.49
CA THR A 398 17.35 -16.57 2.85
C THR A 398 16.43 -15.39 3.08
N PHE A 399 16.20 -15.00 4.35
CA PHE A 399 15.31 -13.87 4.69
C PHE A 399 16.06 -12.57 4.98
N ASP A 400 17.36 -12.64 5.15
CA ASP A 400 18.28 -11.57 5.54
C ASP A 400 19.23 -11.12 4.43
N GLY A 401 19.14 -11.74 3.27
CA GLY A 401 19.89 -11.33 2.09
C GLY A 401 19.29 -10.13 1.36
N CYS A 402 19.95 -9.69 0.29
CA CYS A 402 19.41 -8.66 -0.59
C CYS A 402 18.17 -9.19 -1.31
N GLY A 403 17.02 -8.57 -1.08
CA GLY A 403 15.78 -8.86 -1.82
C GLY A 403 15.69 -8.13 -3.17
N THR A 404 16.75 -7.41 -3.55
CA THR A 404 16.84 -6.74 -4.86
C THR A 404 17.54 -7.69 -5.84
N SER A 405 16.84 -8.11 -6.87
CA SER A 405 17.48 -8.86 -7.96
C SER A 405 18.47 -7.98 -8.71
N ASP A 406 19.45 -8.60 -9.39
CA ASP A 406 20.37 -7.89 -10.30
C ASP A 406 19.58 -7.04 -11.33
N PHE A 407 18.48 -7.55 -11.82
CA PHE A 407 17.54 -6.84 -12.66
C PHE A 407 16.97 -5.57 -11.98
N GLN A 408 16.48 -5.68 -10.74
CA GLN A 408 15.95 -4.53 -10.00
C GLN A 408 17.03 -3.50 -9.70
N LEU A 409 18.24 -3.95 -9.33
CA LEU A 409 19.38 -3.09 -9.10
C LEU A 409 19.72 -2.29 -10.36
N ARG A 410 19.87 -2.95 -11.49
CA ARG A 410 20.12 -2.29 -12.78
C ARG A 410 18.99 -1.34 -13.17
N SER A 411 17.74 -1.72 -12.87
CA SER A 411 16.58 -0.87 -13.14
C SER A 411 16.63 0.43 -12.34
N ILE A 412 16.99 0.38 -11.07
CA ILE A 412 17.11 1.56 -10.21
C ILE A 412 18.24 2.45 -10.73
N LEU A 413 19.41 1.88 -11.02
CA LEU A 413 20.56 2.62 -11.54
C LEU A 413 20.25 3.24 -12.90
N ARG A 414 19.59 2.52 -13.81
CA ARG A 414 19.25 3.04 -15.15
C ARG A 414 18.22 4.17 -15.07
N ARG A 415 17.23 4.07 -14.21
CA ARG A 415 16.28 5.17 -13.97
C ARG A 415 16.97 6.43 -13.47
N GLU A 416 17.93 6.29 -12.57
CA GLU A 416 18.71 7.41 -12.06
C GLU A 416 19.59 8.05 -13.14
N GLU A 417 20.23 7.25 -13.99
CA GLU A 417 20.99 7.75 -15.14
C GLU A 417 20.09 8.56 -16.08
N LEU A 418 18.93 8.04 -16.47
CA LEU A 418 17.97 8.72 -17.32
C LEU A 418 17.46 10.02 -16.69
N PHE A 419 17.23 10.03 -15.40
CA PHE A 419 16.83 11.24 -14.68
C PHE A 419 17.94 12.31 -14.70
N ARG A 420 19.19 11.91 -14.49
CA ARG A 420 20.36 12.81 -14.59
C ARG A 420 20.57 13.32 -16.01
N GLU A 421 20.48 12.46 -17.02
CA GLU A 421 20.58 12.85 -18.44
C GLU A 421 19.56 13.93 -18.77
N ARG A 422 18.32 13.80 -18.27
CA ARG A 422 17.27 14.78 -18.49
C ARG A 422 17.55 16.11 -17.80
N ILE A 423 17.92 16.11 -16.52
CA ILE A 423 18.26 17.33 -15.77
C ILE A 423 19.43 18.07 -16.44
N MET A 424 20.40 17.34 -17.00
CA MET A 424 21.53 17.93 -17.68
C MET A 424 21.20 18.45 -19.08
N ALA A 425 20.16 17.90 -19.73
CA ALA A 425 19.70 18.31 -21.05
C ALA A 425 18.79 19.57 -21.01
N GLU A 426 18.18 19.86 -19.88
CA GLU A 426 17.42 21.10 -19.71
C GLU A 426 18.35 22.29 -19.64
N PRO A 427 18.13 23.35 -20.47
CA PRO A 427 18.93 24.56 -20.37
C PRO A 427 18.76 25.11 -18.95
N ARG A 428 19.88 25.24 -18.23
CA ARG A 428 19.89 25.88 -16.91
C ARG A 428 19.22 27.25 -17.06
N VAL A 429 18.03 27.39 -16.49
CA VAL A 429 17.44 28.71 -16.26
C VAL A 429 18.42 29.42 -15.33
N GLU A 430 19.24 30.30 -15.85
CA GLU A 430 20.05 31.18 -15.04
C GLU A 430 19.10 31.99 -14.17
N LEU A 431 18.98 31.59 -12.92
CA LEU A 431 18.42 32.46 -11.90
C LEU A 431 19.32 33.69 -11.86
N ARG A 432 18.86 34.77 -12.50
CA ARG A 432 19.48 36.08 -12.38
C ARG A 432 19.55 36.40 -10.88
N ARG A 433 20.72 36.32 -10.31
CA ARG A 433 21.00 36.85 -8.96
C ARG A 433 20.74 38.36 -9.03
N GLY A 434 19.65 38.82 -8.48
CA GLY A 434 19.48 40.25 -8.27
C GLY A 434 18.09 40.82 -8.37
N GLU A 435 17.03 40.15 -7.96
CA GLU A 435 15.79 40.84 -7.62
C GLU A 435 15.43 40.56 -6.17
N ARG A 436 15.69 41.58 -5.33
CA ARG A 436 15.10 41.63 -3.96
C ARG A 436 13.62 41.87 -4.13
N ILE A 437 12.82 40.94 -3.69
CA ILE A 437 11.38 41.17 -3.47
C ILE A 437 11.27 41.89 -2.13
N GLU A 438 10.92 43.19 -2.19
CA GLU A 438 10.49 43.91 -0.98
C GLU A 438 9.09 43.48 -0.60
N PRO A 439 8.80 43.26 0.70
CA PRO A 439 7.46 42.89 1.15
C PRO A 439 6.57 44.11 1.15
N SER A 440 5.42 44.00 0.49
CA SER A 440 4.28 44.90 0.63
C SER A 440 3.20 44.25 1.48
#